data_083d18a1153ba108049b16085a1e5f8c
#
_entry.id   083d18a1153ba108049b16085a1e5f8c
#
_cell.length_a   1.000
_cell.length_b   1.000
_cell.length_c   1.000
_cell.angle_alpha   90.00
_cell.angle_beta   90.00
_cell.angle_gamma   90.00
#
_symmetry.space_group_name_H-M   'P 1'
#
loop_
_entity.id
_entity.type
_entity.pdbx_description
1 polymer ?
#
loop_
_entity_poly.entity_id
_entity_poly.type
_entity_poly.pdbx_seq_one_letter_code
_entity_poly.pdbx_strand_id
1 'polypeptide(L)'
;MNRFLYFVILLAFQINAQESDEIIKNMVKNQIGINLSKIPVNKENSFGFNSRNDFKNCKVGDPIRVITLSNNILVEINEWRVPIVLDGRNKLFFTVQKNNSDFEVVDIGGADLAKEIQEIKTNTIPVKYLIRLFNLHIDFVSHKLLSNIDEEMIIPLQSAKKFLDSNLVYSEKEVLSFRNLLEIIKL
;
A
#
# COMPACT_ATOMS: atom_id res chain seq x y z
N MET A 1 17.40 7.60 -32.52
CA MET A 1 15.95 7.34 -32.62
C MET A 1 15.35 6.56 -31.44
N ASN A 2 16.11 5.73 -30.71
CA ASN A 2 15.56 4.89 -29.63
C ASN A 2 15.23 5.60 -28.29
N ARG A 3 15.90 6.71 -27.95
CA ARG A 3 15.67 7.41 -26.65
C ARG A 3 14.31 8.09 -26.56
N PHE A 4 13.76 8.57 -27.68
CA PHE A 4 12.44 9.21 -27.71
C PHE A 4 11.31 8.19 -27.53
N LEU A 5 11.46 6.99 -28.06
CA LEU A 5 10.48 5.91 -27.93
C LEU A 5 10.36 5.43 -26.47
N TYR A 6 11.48 5.31 -25.74
CA TYR A 6 11.47 4.96 -24.31
C TYR A 6 10.80 6.03 -23.45
N PHE A 7 10.98 7.31 -23.80
CA PHE A 7 10.32 8.42 -23.07
C PHE A 7 8.81 8.42 -23.26
N VAL A 8 8.32 8.13 -24.45
CA VAL A 8 6.89 8.03 -24.75
C VAL A 8 6.26 6.83 -24.05
N ILE A 9 6.93 5.69 -24.00
CA ILE A 9 6.46 4.48 -23.30
C ILE A 9 6.37 4.74 -21.79
N LEU A 10 7.38 5.37 -21.18
CA LEU A 10 7.38 5.72 -19.75
C LEU A 10 6.24 6.70 -19.40
N LEU A 11 5.98 7.69 -20.23
CA LEU A 11 4.84 8.61 -20.06
C LEU A 11 3.50 7.89 -20.14
N ALA A 12 3.34 6.96 -21.08
CA ALA A 12 2.11 6.19 -21.22
C ALA A 12 1.82 5.31 -20.00
N PHE A 13 2.84 4.71 -19.40
CA PHE A 13 2.69 3.92 -18.16
C PHE A 13 2.29 4.79 -16.96
N GLN A 14 2.86 5.99 -16.83
CA GLN A 14 2.50 6.90 -15.74
C GLN A 14 1.07 7.43 -15.87
N ILE A 15 0.61 7.72 -17.08
CA ILE A 15 -0.76 8.19 -17.36
C ILE A 15 -1.77 7.10 -17.00
N ASN A 16 -1.56 5.87 -17.46
CA ASN A 16 -2.44 4.74 -17.15
C ASN A 16 -2.50 4.41 -15.65
N ALA A 17 -1.39 4.58 -14.96
CA ALA A 17 -1.29 4.38 -13.52
C ALA A 17 -2.13 5.38 -12.74
N GLN A 18 -2.03 6.66 -13.07
CA GLN A 18 -2.77 7.73 -12.40
C GLN A 18 -4.29 7.65 -12.70
N GLU A 19 -4.65 7.26 -13.90
CA GLU A 19 -6.05 7.05 -14.30
C GLU A 19 -6.69 5.92 -13.47
N SER A 20 -5.99 4.80 -13.27
CA SER A 20 -6.48 3.70 -12.44
C SER A 20 -6.72 4.11 -10.99
N ASP A 21 -5.81 4.89 -10.39
CA ASP A 21 -5.92 5.33 -9.00
C ASP A 21 -7.15 6.24 -8.80
N GLU A 22 -7.45 7.12 -9.76
CA GLU A 22 -8.62 8.00 -9.70
C GLU A 22 -9.93 7.21 -9.88
N ILE A 23 -9.96 6.24 -10.79
CA ILE A 23 -11.11 5.34 -10.97
C ILE A 23 -11.41 4.58 -9.69
N ILE A 24 -10.38 3.98 -9.07
CA ILE A 24 -10.50 3.23 -7.81
C ILE A 24 -11.01 4.14 -6.70
N LYS A 25 -10.43 5.33 -6.55
CA LYS A 25 -10.83 6.29 -5.52
C LYS A 25 -12.30 6.69 -5.65
N ASN A 26 -12.76 6.96 -6.86
CA ASN A 26 -14.15 7.31 -7.15
C ASN A 26 -15.09 6.12 -6.90
N MET A 27 -14.73 4.91 -7.31
CA MET A 27 -15.50 3.70 -7.04
C MET A 27 -15.66 3.47 -5.53
N VAL A 28 -14.56 3.53 -4.76
CA VAL A 28 -14.60 3.36 -3.31
C VAL A 28 -15.42 4.46 -2.65
N LYS A 29 -15.31 5.72 -3.10
CA LYS A 29 -16.10 6.83 -2.59
C LYS A 29 -17.60 6.60 -2.74
N ASN A 30 -18.04 6.05 -3.87
CA ASN A 30 -19.45 5.75 -4.13
C ASN A 30 -19.96 4.57 -3.28
N GLN A 31 -19.08 3.69 -2.83
CA GLN A 31 -19.41 2.47 -2.08
C GLN A 31 -19.05 2.51 -0.60
N ILE A 32 -18.45 3.60 -0.10
CA ILE A 32 -17.90 3.67 1.25
C ILE A 32 -18.93 3.34 2.33
N GLY A 33 -20.12 3.93 2.25
CA GLY A 33 -21.19 3.70 3.22
C GLY A 33 -21.68 2.24 3.24
N ILE A 34 -21.85 1.64 2.07
CA ILE A 34 -22.28 0.24 1.92
C ILE A 34 -21.22 -0.68 2.51
N ASN A 35 -19.95 -0.46 2.18
CA ASN A 35 -18.86 -1.32 2.66
C ASN A 35 -18.63 -1.17 4.16
N LEU A 36 -18.64 0.04 4.72
CA LEU A 36 -18.52 0.25 6.18
C LEU A 36 -19.70 -0.37 6.93
N SER A 37 -20.89 -0.44 6.36
CA SER A 37 -22.04 -1.10 6.98
C SER A 37 -21.87 -2.60 7.19
N LYS A 38 -20.97 -3.26 6.45
CA LYS A 38 -20.62 -4.68 6.60
C LYS A 38 -19.81 -4.97 7.87
N ILE A 39 -19.22 -3.95 8.49
CA ILE A 39 -18.52 -4.10 9.78
C ILE A 39 -19.55 -4.56 10.83
N PRO A 40 -19.30 -5.69 11.53
CA PRO A 40 -20.24 -6.19 12.52
C PRO A 40 -20.50 -5.18 13.65
N VAL A 41 -21.72 -5.15 14.15
CA VAL A 41 -22.11 -4.31 15.28
C VAL A 41 -21.25 -4.67 16.50
N ASN A 42 -20.81 -3.67 17.24
CA ASN A 42 -19.90 -3.78 18.40
C ASN A 42 -18.48 -4.23 18.06
N LYS A 43 -18.08 -4.21 16.78
CA LYS A 43 -16.71 -4.46 16.33
C LYS A 43 -16.02 -3.22 15.75
N GLU A 44 -16.67 -2.07 15.82
CA GLU A 44 -16.19 -0.80 15.27
C GLU A 44 -14.77 -0.48 15.75
N ASN A 45 -14.48 -0.71 17.03
CA ASN A 45 -13.16 -0.47 17.63
C ASN A 45 -12.05 -1.33 17.00
N SER A 46 -12.35 -2.57 16.61
CA SER A 46 -11.39 -3.44 15.93
C SER A 46 -11.03 -2.95 14.53
N PHE A 47 -11.84 -2.03 13.99
CA PHE A 47 -11.62 -1.38 12.69
C PHE A 47 -11.16 0.09 12.85
N GLY A 48 -10.80 0.52 14.07
CA GLY A 48 -10.25 1.85 14.33
C GLY A 48 -11.30 2.95 14.51
N PHE A 49 -12.59 2.62 14.68
CA PHE A 49 -13.68 3.57 14.90
C PHE A 49 -14.19 3.51 16.35
N ASN A 50 -14.65 4.64 16.88
CA ASN A 50 -15.26 4.68 18.21
C ASN A 50 -16.74 4.24 18.17
N SER A 51 -17.43 4.50 17.07
CA SER A 51 -18.83 4.17 16.88
C SER A 51 -19.22 4.12 15.40
N ARG A 52 -20.40 3.56 15.09
CA ARG A 52 -20.95 3.59 13.73
C ARG A 52 -21.26 4.99 13.21
N ASN A 53 -21.44 5.97 14.08
CA ASN A 53 -21.68 7.36 13.67
C ASN A 53 -20.45 7.93 12.96
N ASP A 54 -19.25 7.43 13.24
CA ASP A 54 -18.00 7.84 12.62
C ASP A 54 -18.00 7.56 11.11
N PHE A 55 -18.73 6.53 10.67
CA PHE A 55 -18.78 6.12 9.25
C PHE A 55 -19.27 7.23 8.31
N LYS A 56 -20.16 8.11 8.81
CA LYS A 56 -20.75 9.21 8.03
C LYS A 56 -19.72 10.29 7.66
N ASN A 57 -18.65 10.41 8.47
CA ASN A 57 -17.62 11.43 8.33
C ASN A 57 -16.34 10.90 7.65
N CYS A 58 -16.35 9.63 7.25
CA CYS A 58 -15.21 9.02 6.59
C CYS A 58 -14.98 9.58 5.19
N LYS A 59 -13.71 9.69 4.85
CA LYS A 59 -13.25 10.08 3.51
C LYS A 59 -12.36 8.99 2.93
N VAL A 60 -12.24 8.97 1.61
CA VAL A 60 -11.35 8.05 0.88
C VAL A 60 -10.00 8.74 0.69
N GLY A 61 -8.93 8.07 1.13
CA GLY A 61 -7.56 8.51 0.86
C GLY A 61 -7.06 8.07 -0.53
N ASP A 62 -5.80 8.37 -0.81
CA ASP A 62 -5.19 7.97 -2.08
C ASP A 62 -4.87 6.48 -2.09
N PRO A 63 -5.17 5.76 -3.17
CA PRO A 63 -4.85 4.35 -3.30
C PRO A 63 -3.35 4.08 -3.18
N ILE A 64 -2.98 3.00 -2.49
CA ILE A 64 -1.63 2.50 -2.36
C ILE A 64 -1.56 1.19 -3.14
N ARG A 65 -0.70 1.11 -4.16
CA ARG A 65 -0.54 -0.09 -4.98
C ARG A 65 0.19 -1.16 -4.22
N VAL A 66 -0.28 -2.40 -4.33
CA VAL A 66 0.40 -3.56 -3.76
C VAL A 66 1.30 -4.17 -4.82
N ILE A 67 2.57 -4.35 -4.44
CA ILE A 67 3.58 -5.03 -5.24
C ILE A 67 4.17 -6.17 -4.44
N THR A 68 4.64 -7.19 -5.13
CA THR A 68 5.32 -8.33 -4.51
C THR A 68 6.62 -8.66 -5.24
N LEU A 69 7.38 -9.55 -4.65
CA LEU A 69 8.60 -10.07 -5.26
C LEU A 69 8.30 -11.37 -6.01
N SER A 70 8.65 -11.42 -7.28
CA SER A 70 8.59 -12.62 -8.10
C SER A 70 9.86 -12.73 -8.92
N ASN A 71 10.59 -13.83 -8.80
CA ASN A 71 11.87 -14.05 -9.51
C ASN A 71 12.88 -12.88 -9.33
N ASN A 72 12.98 -12.35 -8.12
CA ASN A 72 13.82 -11.20 -7.77
C ASN A 72 13.45 -9.89 -8.49
N ILE A 73 12.23 -9.79 -8.99
CA ILE A 73 11.68 -8.60 -9.64
C ILE A 73 10.43 -8.16 -8.88
N LEU A 74 10.28 -6.85 -8.66
CA LEU A 74 9.04 -6.28 -8.12
C LEU A 74 7.97 -6.28 -9.19
N VAL A 75 6.83 -6.90 -8.88
CA VAL A 75 5.68 -7.01 -9.78
C VAL A 75 4.40 -6.48 -9.12
N GLU A 76 3.60 -5.75 -9.86
CA GLU A 76 2.25 -5.34 -9.43
C GLU A 76 1.31 -6.55 -9.48
N ILE A 77 0.45 -6.67 -8.46
CA ILE A 77 -0.48 -7.81 -8.34
C ILE A 77 -1.95 -7.43 -8.58
N ASN A 78 -2.20 -6.30 -9.24
CA ASN A 78 -3.56 -5.79 -9.47
C ASN A 78 -4.39 -5.62 -8.19
N GLU A 79 -3.73 -5.23 -7.11
CA GLU A 79 -4.34 -4.98 -5.81
C GLU A 79 -3.94 -3.60 -5.29
N TRP A 80 -4.90 -2.93 -4.64
CA TRP A 80 -4.70 -1.64 -3.99
C TRP A 80 -5.21 -1.67 -2.56
N ARG A 81 -4.53 -0.95 -1.68
CA ARG A 81 -4.98 -0.61 -0.34
C ARG A 81 -5.48 0.82 -0.34
N VAL A 82 -6.79 1.02 -0.20
CA VAL A 82 -7.41 2.34 -0.20
C VAL A 82 -7.71 2.77 1.22
N PRO A 83 -7.00 3.79 1.75
CA PRO A 83 -7.21 4.22 3.13
C PRO A 83 -8.61 4.82 3.31
N ILE A 84 -9.27 4.43 4.38
CA ILE A 84 -10.47 5.11 4.87
C ILE A 84 -10.06 6.02 6.02
N VAL A 85 -10.33 7.30 5.86
CA VAL A 85 -9.79 8.38 6.68
C VAL A 85 -10.90 9.02 7.49
N LEU A 86 -10.69 9.17 8.80
CA LEU A 86 -11.54 9.94 9.69
C LEU A 86 -10.67 10.94 10.45
N ASP A 87 -11.05 12.23 10.43
CA ASP A 87 -10.33 13.33 11.10
C ASP A 87 -8.84 13.38 10.75
N GLY A 88 -8.51 13.19 9.45
CA GLY A 88 -7.16 13.20 8.93
C GLY A 88 -6.32 11.97 9.27
N ARG A 89 -6.90 10.94 9.90
CA ARG A 89 -6.21 9.70 10.30
C ARG A 89 -6.73 8.51 9.52
N ASN A 90 -5.82 7.69 8.99
CA ASN A 90 -6.18 6.41 8.41
C ASN A 90 -6.75 5.48 9.49
N LYS A 91 -7.94 4.93 9.26
CA LYS A 91 -8.62 4.03 10.20
C LYS A 91 -8.45 2.57 9.80
N LEU A 92 -8.63 2.29 8.52
CA LEU A 92 -8.51 0.96 7.93
C LEU A 92 -8.23 1.08 6.44
N PHE A 93 -8.07 -0.06 5.77
CA PHE A 93 -8.03 -0.14 4.32
C PHE A 93 -9.23 -0.88 3.75
N PHE A 94 -9.71 -0.42 2.59
CA PHE A 94 -10.41 -1.28 1.66
C PHE A 94 -9.38 -1.90 0.72
N THR A 95 -9.39 -3.23 0.63
CA THR A 95 -8.61 -3.93 -0.39
C THR A 95 -9.42 -3.95 -1.67
N VAL A 96 -8.87 -3.37 -2.71
CA VAL A 96 -9.47 -3.36 -4.04
C VAL A 96 -8.65 -4.26 -4.95
N GLN A 97 -9.32 -5.12 -5.71
CA GLN A 97 -8.70 -5.93 -6.74
C GLN A 97 -9.30 -5.60 -8.11
N LYS A 98 -8.47 -5.76 -9.15
CA LYS A 98 -8.91 -5.67 -10.53
C LYS A 98 -9.18 -7.07 -11.07
N ASN A 99 -10.44 -7.32 -11.41
CA ASN A 99 -10.89 -8.54 -12.08
C ASN A 99 -11.30 -8.22 -13.52
N ASN A 100 -10.51 -8.65 -14.49
CA ASN A 100 -10.69 -8.30 -15.91
C ASN A 100 -10.64 -6.78 -16.12
N SER A 101 -11.79 -6.16 -16.42
CA SER A 101 -11.93 -4.71 -16.63
C SER A 101 -12.39 -3.95 -15.39
N ASP A 102 -12.88 -4.64 -14.36
CA ASP A 102 -13.60 -4.04 -13.25
C ASP A 102 -12.79 -4.05 -11.96
N PHE A 103 -13.06 -3.07 -11.11
CA PHE A 103 -12.49 -2.97 -9.78
C PHE A 103 -13.56 -3.32 -8.73
N GLU A 104 -13.19 -4.10 -7.72
CA GLU A 104 -14.09 -4.46 -6.63
C GLU A 104 -13.41 -4.38 -5.27
N VAL A 105 -14.19 -4.05 -4.23
CA VAL A 105 -13.74 -4.13 -2.83
C VAL A 105 -13.89 -5.56 -2.36
N VAL A 106 -12.78 -6.25 -2.15
CA VAL A 106 -12.74 -7.67 -1.76
C VAL A 106 -12.53 -7.88 -0.27
N ASP A 107 -12.00 -6.90 0.45
CA ASP A 107 -11.75 -7.00 1.89
C ASP A 107 -11.79 -5.64 2.57
N ILE A 108 -12.09 -5.64 3.88
CA ILE A 108 -12.15 -4.46 4.75
C ILE A 108 -11.41 -4.77 6.03
N GLY A 109 -10.32 -4.06 6.30
CA GLY A 109 -9.53 -4.34 7.50
C GLY A 109 -8.19 -3.62 7.55
N GLY A 110 -7.25 -4.20 8.29
CA GLY A 110 -5.88 -3.70 8.37
C GLY A 110 -5.74 -2.40 9.15
N ALA A 111 -6.49 -2.22 10.24
CA ALA A 111 -6.44 -1.01 11.07
C ALA A 111 -5.03 -0.73 11.61
N ASP A 112 -4.31 -1.74 12.06
CA ASP A 112 -2.93 -1.59 12.55
C ASP A 112 -1.98 -1.16 11.44
N LEU A 113 -2.07 -1.77 10.26
CA LEU A 113 -1.30 -1.39 9.07
C LEU A 113 -1.63 0.05 8.64
N ALA A 114 -2.92 0.44 8.70
CA ALA A 114 -3.34 1.79 8.34
C ALA A 114 -2.74 2.85 9.28
N LYS A 115 -2.70 2.56 10.58
CA LYS A 115 -2.07 3.41 11.59
C LYS A 115 -0.56 3.49 11.35
N GLU A 116 0.10 2.38 11.13
CA GLU A 116 1.55 2.33 10.89
C GLU A 116 1.95 3.13 9.66
N ILE A 117 1.25 2.96 8.54
CA ILE A 117 1.50 3.75 7.32
C ILE A 117 1.21 5.24 7.54
N GLN A 118 0.22 5.58 8.37
CA GLN A 118 -0.05 6.98 8.75
C GLN A 118 1.13 7.62 9.48
N GLU A 119 1.79 6.89 10.37
CA GLU A 119 2.95 7.38 11.13
C GLU A 119 4.15 7.69 10.21
N ILE A 120 4.36 6.89 9.17
CA ILE A 120 5.37 7.14 8.13
C ILE A 120 5.02 8.37 7.29
N LYS A 121 3.73 8.56 6.97
CA LYS A 121 3.23 9.66 6.13
C LYS A 121 3.44 11.06 6.73
N THR A 122 3.68 11.16 8.04
CA THR A 122 3.95 12.46 8.70
C THR A 122 5.25 13.13 8.21
N ASN A 123 6.11 12.41 7.49
CA ASN A 123 7.37 12.90 6.94
C ASN A 123 7.28 13.35 5.47
N THR A 124 6.26 14.14 5.10
CA THR A 124 6.17 14.97 3.87
C THR A 124 5.90 14.26 2.54
N ILE A 125 6.20 12.98 2.34
CA ILE A 125 6.00 12.31 1.05
C ILE A 125 4.94 11.21 1.18
N PRO A 126 3.90 11.18 0.31
CA PRO A 126 2.85 10.17 0.39
C PRO A 126 3.40 8.79 0.02
N VAL A 127 3.03 7.77 0.80
CA VAL A 127 3.27 6.37 0.46
C VAL A 127 2.45 6.03 -0.79
N LYS A 128 3.09 5.46 -1.81
CA LYS A 128 2.45 5.05 -3.06
C LYS A 128 2.41 3.54 -3.27
N TYR A 129 3.36 2.83 -2.67
CA TYR A 129 3.52 1.40 -2.86
C TYR A 129 3.62 0.69 -1.51
N LEU A 130 2.90 -0.42 -1.38
CA LEU A 130 3.04 -1.42 -0.33
C LEU A 130 3.71 -2.64 -0.93
N ILE A 131 4.93 -2.93 -0.50
CA ILE A 131 5.69 -4.09 -0.96
C ILE A 131 5.42 -5.21 0.04
N ARG A 132 4.71 -6.26 -0.39
CA ARG A 132 4.34 -7.39 0.44
C ARG A 132 5.05 -8.66 0.00
N LEU A 133 5.84 -9.23 0.89
CA LEU A 133 6.49 -10.53 0.68
C LEU A 133 5.63 -11.60 1.37
N PHE A 134 4.69 -12.17 0.61
CA PHE A 134 3.67 -13.08 1.15
C PHE A 134 4.24 -14.30 1.85
N ASN A 135 5.31 -14.89 1.30
CA ASN A 135 5.93 -16.09 1.87
C ASN A 135 6.59 -15.86 3.24
N LEU A 136 6.98 -14.62 3.53
CA LEU A 136 7.64 -14.23 4.78
C LEU A 136 6.70 -13.48 5.72
N HIS A 137 5.50 -13.10 5.26
CA HIS A 137 4.53 -12.27 5.98
C HIS A 137 5.13 -10.93 6.43
N ILE A 138 5.94 -10.30 5.59
CA ILE A 138 6.60 -9.02 5.88
C ILE A 138 6.22 -7.96 4.86
N ASP A 139 6.08 -6.74 5.36
CA ASP A 139 5.64 -5.59 4.58
C ASP A 139 6.66 -4.44 4.65
N PHE A 140 6.82 -3.76 3.52
CA PHE A 140 7.57 -2.52 3.37
C PHE A 140 6.72 -1.50 2.63
N VAL A 141 7.10 -0.24 2.70
CA VAL A 141 6.50 0.80 1.87
C VAL A 141 7.55 1.54 1.08
N SER A 142 7.12 2.11 -0.06
CA SER A 142 7.92 3.02 -0.87
C SER A 142 7.09 4.21 -1.34
N HIS A 143 7.76 5.34 -1.52
CA HIS A 143 7.17 6.57 -2.05
C HIS A 143 7.21 6.62 -3.58
N LYS A 144 8.16 5.91 -4.17
CA LYS A 144 8.43 5.90 -5.61
C LYS A 144 8.97 4.54 -6.00
N LEU A 145 8.47 3.98 -7.08
CA LEU A 145 9.08 2.81 -7.71
C LEU A 145 10.11 3.30 -8.73
N LEU A 146 11.35 2.93 -8.53
CA LEU A 146 12.42 3.24 -9.46
C LEU A 146 12.55 2.11 -10.50
N SER A 147 12.95 2.46 -11.71
CA SER A 147 13.24 1.47 -12.76
C SER A 147 14.47 0.62 -12.44
N ASN A 148 15.32 1.09 -11.52
CA ASN A 148 16.51 0.39 -11.05
C ASN A 148 16.27 -0.12 -9.62
N ILE A 149 16.15 -1.43 -9.47
CA ILE A 149 15.95 -2.13 -8.20
C ILE A 149 17.04 -1.79 -7.16
N ASP A 150 18.24 -1.51 -7.61
CA ASP A 150 19.39 -1.24 -6.74
C ASP A 150 19.25 0.11 -6.00
N GLU A 151 18.48 1.02 -6.56
CA GLU A 151 18.27 2.38 -6.04
C GLU A 151 16.91 2.50 -5.32
N GLU A 152 16.07 1.46 -5.36
CA GLU A 152 14.76 1.49 -4.70
C GLU A 152 14.93 1.56 -3.19
N MET A 153 14.45 2.67 -2.62
CA MET A 153 14.47 2.91 -1.17
C MET A 153 13.15 2.46 -0.56
N ILE A 154 13.23 1.48 0.34
CA ILE A 154 12.08 0.91 1.02
C ILE A 154 12.16 1.18 2.52
N ILE A 155 11.01 1.38 3.13
CA ILE A 155 10.86 1.60 4.57
C ILE A 155 10.23 0.34 5.16
N PRO A 156 10.92 -0.38 6.06
CA PRO A 156 10.38 -1.57 6.68
C PRO A 156 9.24 -1.22 7.64
N LEU A 157 8.14 -1.95 7.53
CA LEU A 157 7.06 -1.94 8.51
C LEU A 157 7.36 -2.89 9.68
N GLN A 158 6.52 -2.85 10.72
CA GLN A 158 6.74 -3.60 11.96
C GLN A 158 6.99 -5.10 11.73
N SER A 159 6.28 -5.70 10.78
CA SER A 159 6.49 -7.10 10.40
C SER A 159 7.89 -7.34 9.83
N ALA A 160 8.35 -6.45 8.95
CA ALA A 160 9.67 -6.51 8.36
C ALA A 160 10.77 -6.18 9.38
N LYS A 161 10.57 -5.19 10.25
CA LYS A 161 11.52 -4.86 11.34
C LYS A 161 11.77 -6.06 12.22
N LYS A 162 10.73 -6.74 12.71
CA LYS A 162 10.86 -7.96 13.52
C LYS A 162 11.63 -9.07 12.81
N PHE A 163 11.39 -9.25 11.52
CA PHE A 163 12.12 -10.24 10.71
C PHE A 163 13.60 -9.87 10.58
N LEU A 164 13.91 -8.61 10.30
CA LEU A 164 15.29 -8.12 10.15
C LEU A 164 16.06 -8.21 11.46
N ASP A 165 15.45 -7.84 12.58
CA ASP A 165 16.04 -7.93 13.92
C ASP A 165 16.37 -9.38 14.29
N SER A 166 15.47 -10.32 13.98
CA SER A 166 15.66 -11.74 14.28
C SER A 166 16.79 -12.40 13.49
N ASN A 167 17.15 -11.84 12.34
CA ASN A 167 18.19 -12.37 11.45
C ASN A 167 19.55 -11.66 11.63
N LEU A 168 19.75 -10.86 12.69
CA LEU A 168 21.01 -10.19 13.07
C LEU A 168 21.64 -9.28 11.99
N VAL A 169 20.87 -8.87 11.01
CA VAL A 169 21.36 -8.12 9.84
C VAL A 169 21.08 -6.63 9.96
N TYR A 170 20.26 -6.24 10.94
CA TYR A 170 19.74 -4.90 11.05
C TYR A 170 20.58 -4.03 12.00
N SER A 171 21.30 -3.06 11.44
CA SER A 171 21.78 -1.89 12.18
C SER A 171 20.80 -0.74 11.90
N GLU A 172 19.92 -0.43 12.83
CA GLU A 172 19.11 0.81 13.01
C GLU A 172 18.77 1.68 11.78
N LYS A 173 18.83 1.15 10.55
CA LYS A 173 18.50 1.92 9.36
C LYS A 173 16.98 1.96 9.18
N GLU A 174 16.41 3.15 9.31
CA GLU A 174 14.99 3.40 9.02
C GLU A 174 14.61 3.13 7.55
N VAL A 175 15.60 3.08 6.66
CA VAL A 175 15.42 2.91 5.21
C VAL A 175 16.45 1.94 4.67
N LEU A 176 16.02 1.00 3.85
CA LEU A 176 16.85 -0.01 3.19
C LEU A 176 16.85 0.19 1.67
N SER A 177 17.95 -0.16 0.99
CA SER A 177 17.87 -0.38 -0.44
C SER A 177 17.23 -1.76 -0.71
N PHE A 178 16.51 -1.88 -1.80
CA PHE A 178 15.88 -3.16 -2.15
C PHE A 178 16.93 -4.26 -2.42
N ARG A 179 18.10 -3.90 -2.94
CA ARG A 179 19.25 -4.82 -3.09
C ARG A 179 19.64 -5.45 -1.74
N ASN A 180 19.81 -4.63 -0.70
CA ASN A 180 20.16 -5.13 0.63
C ASN A 180 19.11 -6.11 1.16
N LEU A 181 17.82 -5.83 0.90
CA LEU A 181 16.75 -6.75 1.25
C LEU A 181 16.89 -8.09 0.52
N LEU A 182 17.17 -8.09 -0.79
CA LEU A 182 17.35 -9.31 -1.56
C LEU A 182 18.51 -10.17 -1.05
N GLU A 183 19.59 -9.55 -0.58
CA GLU A 183 20.71 -10.28 0.04
C GLU A 183 20.32 -10.95 1.35
N ILE A 184 19.49 -10.28 2.16
CA ILE A 184 18.98 -10.80 3.42
C ILE A 184 18.01 -11.97 3.21
N ILE A 185 17.14 -11.89 2.21
CA ILE A 185 16.10 -12.90 1.94
C ILE A 185 16.68 -14.17 1.29
N LYS A 186 17.82 -14.08 0.63
CA LYS A 186 18.52 -15.24 0.04
C LYS A 186 19.16 -16.19 1.07
N LEU A 187 19.15 -15.79 2.33
CA LEU A 187 19.57 -16.61 3.46
C LEU A 187 18.43 -17.52 3.93
#